data_6be718c78c49f26130aecf04e2fc16d9
#
_entry.id   6be718c78c49f26130aecf04e2fc16d9
#
_cell.length_a   1.000
_cell.length_b   1.000
_cell.length_c   1.000
_cell.angle_alpha   90.00
_cell.angle_beta   90.00
_cell.angle_gamma   90.00
#
_symmetry.space_group_name_H-M   'P 1'
#
loop_
_entity.id
_entity.type
_entity.pdbx_description
1 polymer ?
#
loop_
_entity_poly.entity_id
_entity_poly.type
_entity_poly.pdbx_seq_one_letter_code
_entity_poly.pdbx_strand_id
1 'polypeptide(L)'
;MDLLSSVLREVRLESAAYRLLELRAPWRLRFDGGLRGVHVVASGRCVLQLDGEPPRDLGTGDLVVLPQADAHELGSVGSAGLPTLSSLDLARRTPGTHLAAGGDGERTTVVCGAFTFGDADHPAVAGFPRCVRVPAEDGRPPGWVAGVAGALLAEARDGGPGSEVVMARLSDAVVTRALRHHLQTADEPGWLRGLHDPHVARALAAVHADLAAPWTVAALARVAGLSRAAFAARFTAAVGQPPAQYLSGARMRRAMTLLRAEGATAAGVASRVGYASEASFAVAFTRHAGCPPGAWRRRARSRTAAAGAVPPPPPVTPVSAEEALAGRW
;
A
#
# COMPACT_ATOMS: atom_id res chain seq x y z
N MET A 1 1.88 6.83 -20.41
CA MET A 1 2.02 6.44 -19.00
C MET A 1 0.84 5.54 -18.68
N ASP A 2 1.05 4.36 -18.10
CA ASP A 2 -0.04 3.45 -17.77
C ASP A 2 -0.81 3.92 -16.52
N LEU A 3 -2.06 3.50 -16.39
CA LEU A 3 -2.96 3.97 -15.34
C LEU A 3 -2.56 3.48 -13.95
N LEU A 4 -2.05 2.23 -13.80
CA LEU A 4 -1.58 1.72 -12.52
C LEU A 4 -0.45 2.59 -11.99
N SER A 5 0.54 2.93 -12.84
CA SER A 5 1.62 3.85 -12.48
C SER A 5 1.12 5.24 -12.10
N SER A 6 0.04 5.71 -12.75
CA SER A 6 -0.57 7.00 -12.41
C SER A 6 -1.26 6.96 -11.06
N VAL A 7 -2.05 5.93 -10.80
CA VAL A 7 -2.75 5.73 -9.53
C VAL A 7 -1.77 5.53 -8.38
N LEU A 8 -0.76 4.67 -8.53
CA LEU A 8 0.23 4.42 -7.46
C LEU A 8 1.02 5.68 -7.09
N ARG A 9 1.30 6.58 -8.07
CA ARG A 9 1.89 7.90 -7.77
C ARG A 9 0.91 8.84 -7.07
N GLU A 10 -0.37 8.80 -7.45
CA GLU A 10 -1.40 9.63 -6.84
C GLU A 10 -1.64 9.21 -5.38
N VAL A 11 -1.75 7.92 -5.10
CA VAL A 11 -1.91 7.38 -3.74
C VAL A 11 -0.62 7.43 -2.91
N ARG A 12 0.53 7.71 -3.53
CA ARG A 12 1.84 7.77 -2.88
C ARG A 12 2.13 6.53 -2.05
N LEU A 13 2.43 5.45 -2.74
CA LEU A 13 2.95 4.26 -2.09
C LEU A 13 4.29 4.59 -1.43
N GLU A 14 4.39 4.39 -0.12
CA GLU A 14 5.60 4.59 0.67
C GLU A 14 5.81 3.38 1.59
N SER A 15 6.92 2.70 1.43
CA SER A 15 7.30 1.60 2.32
C SER A 15 7.89 2.16 3.61
N ALA A 16 7.43 1.64 4.75
CA ALA A 16 7.71 2.20 6.06
C ALA A 16 8.75 1.42 6.86
N ALA A 17 8.73 0.09 6.82
CA ALA A 17 9.63 -0.75 7.60
C ALA A 17 9.71 -2.16 6.99
N TYR A 18 10.86 -2.80 7.13
CA TYR A 18 11.08 -4.19 6.71
C TYR A 18 11.90 -4.95 7.72
N ARG A 19 11.56 -6.24 7.89
CA ARG A 19 12.26 -7.15 8.77
C ARG A 19 12.35 -8.53 8.17
N LEU A 20 13.48 -9.16 8.34
CA LEU A 20 13.68 -10.58 8.15
C LEU A 20 13.33 -11.28 9.46
N LEU A 21 12.34 -12.15 9.41
CA LEU A 21 11.93 -12.98 10.54
C LEU A 21 12.43 -14.41 10.32
N GLU A 22 13.27 -14.91 11.19
CA GLU A 22 13.65 -16.33 11.27
C GLU A 22 12.96 -16.95 12.48
N LEU A 23 11.90 -17.70 12.21
CA LEU A 23 10.99 -18.20 13.23
C LEU A 23 11.05 -19.73 13.30
N ARG A 24 11.04 -20.28 14.53
CA ARG A 24 10.96 -21.73 14.75
C ARG A 24 9.64 -22.10 15.43
N ALA A 25 8.96 -23.11 14.90
CA ALA A 25 7.70 -23.56 15.46
C ALA A 25 7.85 -24.04 16.94
N PRO A 26 6.85 -23.84 17.81
CA PRO A 26 5.61 -23.11 17.54
C PRO A 26 5.80 -21.59 17.69
N TRP A 27 5.15 -20.81 16.81
CA TRP A 27 5.13 -19.36 16.89
C TRP A 27 3.83 -18.81 16.31
N ARG A 28 3.39 -17.63 16.78
CA ARG A 28 2.24 -16.89 16.26
C ARG A 28 2.43 -15.40 16.49
N LEU A 29 2.38 -14.61 15.42
CA LEU A 29 2.56 -13.17 15.44
C LEU A 29 1.28 -12.47 15.02
N ARG A 30 0.87 -11.47 15.78
CA ARG A 30 -0.23 -10.56 15.46
C ARG A 30 0.33 -9.27 14.87
N PHE A 31 -0.19 -8.87 13.72
CA PHE A 31 0.01 -7.59 13.09
C PHE A 31 -1.25 -6.77 13.28
N ASP A 32 -1.14 -5.69 14.04
CA ASP A 32 -2.28 -4.82 14.30
C ASP A 32 -2.65 -4.04 13.04
N GLY A 33 -3.93 -3.70 12.91
CA GLY A 33 -4.43 -2.91 11.78
C GLY A 33 -3.84 -1.50 11.75
N GLY A 34 -4.01 -0.82 10.60
CA GLY A 34 -3.55 0.55 10.40
C GLY A 34 -2.31 0.68 9.52
N LEU A 35 -1.46 -0.34 9.44
CA LEU A 35 -0.39 -0.47 8.46
C LEU A 35 -0.73 -1.59 7.47
N ARG A 36 -0.37 -1.38 6.22
CA ARG A 36 -0.52 -2.37 5.16
C ARG A 36 0.66 -3.32 5.19
N GLY A 37 0.38 -4.62 5.13
CA GLY A 37 1.39 -5.66 5.23
C GLY A 37 1.87 -6.15 3.86
N VAL A 38 3.13 -6.54 3.80
CA VAL A 38 3.68 -7.38 2.73
C VAL A 38 4.53 -8.48 3.36
N HIS A 39 4.31 -9.72 2.93
CA HIS A 39 5.01 -10.89 3.46
C HIS A 39 5.48 -11.78 2.31
N VAL A 40 6.76 -12.14 2.34
CA VAL A 40 7.36 -13.09 1.41
C VAL A 40 7.89 -14.28 2.22
N VAL A 41 7.37 -15.46 1.97
CA VAL A 41 7.90 -16.69 2.59
C VAL A 41 9.17 -17.10 1.83
N ALA A 42 10.31 -16.77 2.42
CA ALA A 42 11.61 -17.07 1.82
C ALA A 42 11.99 -18.55 1.98
N SER A 43 11.59 -19.20 3.07
CA SER A 43 11.71 -20.63 3.29
C SER A 43 10.73 -21.13 4.34
N GLY A 44 10.38 -22.42 4.27
CA GLY A 44 9.45 -23.05 5.21
C GLY A 44 7.98 -22.82 4.85
N ARG A 45 7.10 -22.95 5.86
CA ARG A 45 5.65 -22.85 5.73
C ARG A 45 5.06 -22.07 6.91
N CYS A 46 4.00 -21.33 6.65
CA CYS A 46 3.21 -20.65 7.70
C CYS A 46 1.75 -20.52 7.28
N VAL A 47 0.92 -20.08 8.22
CA VAL A 47 -0.50 -19.84 8.02
C VAL A 47 -0.76 -18.35 8.17
N LEU A 48 -1.43 -17.74 7.19
CA LEU A 48 -1.98 -16.39 7.27
C LEU A 48 -3.44 -16.48 7.73
N GLN A 49 -3.80 -15.72 8.75
CA GLN A 49 -5.15 -15.57 9.24
C GLN A 49 -5.56 -14.10 9.19
N LEU A 50 -6.52 -13.77 8.32
CA LEU A 50 -7.22 -12.48 8.32
C LEU A 50 -8.46 -12.58 9.19
N ASP A 51 -8.78 -11.52 9.94
CA ASP A 51 -9.99 -11.49 10.76
C ASP A 51 -11.24 -11.68 9.89
N GLY A 52 -12.05 -12.70 10.23
CA GLY A 52 -13.27 -13.05 9.52
C GLY A 52 -13.10 -13.88 8.24
N GLU A 53 -11.88 -14.30 7.91
CA GLU A 53 -11.62 -15.19 6.76
C GLU A 53 -11.06 -16.55 7.22
N PRO A 54 -11.20 -17.61 6.41
CA PRO A 54 -10.54 -18.88 6.70
C PRO A 54 -9.01 -18.74 6.63
N PRO A 55 -8.27 -19.55 7.43
CA PRO A 55 -6.81 -19.55 7.38
C PRO A 55 -6.31 -19.96 5.98
N ARG A 56 -5.17 -19.39 5.59
CA ARG A 56 -4.53 -19.65 4.30
C ARG A 56 -3.12 -20.16 4.50
N ASP A 57 -2.83 -21.34 3.97
CA ASP A 57 -1.47 -21.89 3.97
C ASP A 57 -0.59 -21.12 2.99
N LEU A 58 0.59 -20.73 3.47
CA LEU A 58 1.65 -20.11 2.69
C LEU A 58 2.90 -20.98 2.73
N GLY A 59 3.50 -21.21 1.58
CA GLY A 59 4.73 -21.97 1.41
C GLY A 59 5.89 -21.12 0.89
N THR A 60 7.07 -21.74 0.82
CA THR A 60 8.25 -21.10 0.23
C THR A 60 7.94 -20.52 -1.14
N GLY A 61 8.25 -19.24 -1.30
CA GLY A 61 8.05 -18.49 -2.54
C GLY A 61 6.73 -17.74 -2.65
N ASP A 62 5.77 -17.99 -1.74
CA ASP A 62 4.53 -17.24 -1.70
C ASP A 62 4.78 -15.78 -1.28
N LEU A 63 4.15 -14.87 -1.99
CA LEU A 63 4.09 -13.46 -1.65
C LEU A 63 2.64 -13.07 -1.36
N VAL A 64 2.45 -12.33 -0.26
CA VAL A 64 1.16 -11.77 0.13
C VAL A 64 1.29 -10.27 0.34
N VAL A 65 0.34 -9.51 -0.20
CA VAL A 65 0.18 -8.07 0.05
C VAL A 65 -1.21 -7.83 0.61
N LEU A 66 -1.30 -7.03 1.67
CA LEU A 66 -2.52 -6.69 2.40
C LEU A 66 -2.82 -5.19 2.27
N PRO A 67 -3.48 -4.73 1.16
CA PRO A 67 -3.60 -3.32 0.84
C PRO A 67 -4.60 -2.54 1.70
N GLN A 68 -5.47 -3.23 2.46
CA GLN A 68 -6.55 -2.58 3.25
C GLN A 68 -6.15 -2.24 4.69
N ALA A 69 -4.90 -2.51 5.08
CA ALA A 69 -4.42 -2.31 6.45
C ALA A 69 -5.20 -3.12 7.50
N ASP A 70 -5.73 -4.28 7.10
CA ASP A 70 -6.42 -5.20 8.01
C ASP A 70 -5.46 -5.79 9.05
N ALA A 71 -5.97 -5.97 10.26
CA ALA A 71 -5.28 -6.78 11.25
C ALA A 71 -5.23 -8.24 10.79
N HIS A 72 -4.09 -8.88 11.01
CA HIS A 72 -3.87 -10.26 10.58
C HIS A 72 -2.85 -10.97 11.46
N GLU A 73 -2.78 -12.27 11.32
CA GLU A 73 -1.80 -13.09 12.03
C GLU A 73 -1.02 -13.96 11.06
N LEU A 74 0.25 -14.15 11.35
CA LEU A 74 1.07 -15.21 10.79
C LEU A 74 1.43 -16.20 11.89
N GLY A 75 1.36 -17.49 11.60
CA GLY A 75 1.71 -18.53 12.57
C GLY A 75 2.30 -19.77 11.92
N SER A 76 3.04 -20.55 12.69
CA SER A 76 3.47 -21.89 12.25
C SER A 76 2.26 -22.78 12.03
N VAL A 77 2.40 -23.79 11.18
CA VAL A 77 1.36 -24.81 11.00
C VAL A 77 1.05 -25.45 12.38
N GLY A 78 -0.25 -25.57 12.70
CA GLY A 78 -0.70 -26.10 13.97
C GLY A 78 -0.65 -25.13 15.17
N SER A 79 -0.33 -23.85 14.96
CA SER A 79 -0.29 -22.83 16.03
C SER A 79 -1.65 -22.22 16.38
N ALA A 80 -2.75 -22.70 15.79
CA ALA A 80 -4.09 -22.23 16.10
C ALA A 80 -4.37 -22.36 17.61
N GLY A 81 -4.87 -21.27 18.23
CA GLY A 81 -5.16 -21.25 19.67
C GLY A 81 -3.96 -20.97 20.60
N LEU A 82 -2.74 -20.87 20.07
CA LEU A 82 -1.60 -20.43 20.86
C LEU A 82 -1.68 -18.91 21.14
N PRO A 83 -1.08 -18.42 22.24
CA PRO A 83 -0.92 -16.99 22.47
C PRO A 83 -0.21 -16.31 21.29
N THR A 84 -0.67 -15.13 20.94
CA THR A 84 -0.03 -14.31 19.90
C THR A 84 0.94 -13.31 20.50
N LEU A 85 2.10 -13.14 19.86
CA LEU A 85 3.02 -12.05 20.15
C LEU A 85 2.69 -10.87 19.23
N SER A 86 2.64 -9.66 19.78
CA SER A 86 2.52 -8.46 18.96
C SER A 86 3.79 -8.24 18.14
N SER A 87 3.65 -8.09 16.83
CA SER A 87 4.76 -7.79 15.93
C SER A 87 5.42 -6.45 16.27
N LEU A 88 4.64 -5.48 16.78
CA LEU A 88 5.16 -4.18 17.23
C LEU A 88 5.98 -4.30 18.51
N ASP A 89 5.52 -5.09 19.48
CA ASP A 89 6.27 -5.31 20.72
C ASP A 89 7.57 -6.06 20.47
N LEU A 90 7.50 -7.06 19.59
CA LEU A 90 8.68 -7.78 19.14
C LEU A 90 9.67 -6.84 18.44
N ALA A 91 9.15 -5.94 17.59
CA ALA A 91 9.94 -4.93 16.92
C ALA A 91 10.64 -3.94 17.87
N ARG A 92 9.95 -3.56 18.96
CA ARG A 92 10.52 -2.65 19.98
C ARG A 92 11.61 -3.31 20.82
N ARG A 93 11.47 -4.60 21.10
CA ARG A 93 12.42 -5.38 21.91
C ARG A 93 13.68 -5.78 21.15
N THR A 94 13.58 -5.89 19.83
CA THR A 94 14.68 -6.34 18.97
C THR A 94 14.97 -5.26 17.93
N PRO A 95 15.93 -4.38 18.17
CA PRO A 95 16.36 -3.38 17.18
C PRO A 95 17.00 -4.07 15.97
N GLY A 96 16.88 -3.45 14.80
CA GLY A 96 17.46 -3.94 13.55
C GLY A 96 16.45 -4.56 12.59
N THR A 97 16.96 -5.04 11.47
CA THR A 97 16.19 -5.59 10.35
C THR A 97 16.03 -7.11 10.41
N HIS A 98 16.78 -7.79 11.27
CA HIS A 98 16.74 -9.24 11.46
C HIS A 98 16.24 -9.61 12.85
N LEU A 99 15.34 -10.58 12.92
CA LEU A 99 14.73 -11.04 14.16
C LEU A 99 14.58 -12.56 14.14
N ALA A 100 15.05 -13.20 15.21
CA ALA A 100 14.87 -14.62 15.45
C ALA A 100 13.97 -14.84 16.68
N ALA A 101 12.98 -15.72 16.57
CA ALA A 101 12.07 -16.04 17.66
C ALA A 101 11.41 -17.42 17.47
N GLY A 102 10.70 -17.89 18.51
CA GLY A 102 9.92 -19.14 18.51
C GLY A 102 10.56 -20.26 19.33
N GLY A 103 10.11 -21.47 19.07
CA GLY A 103 10.56 -22.69 19.76
C GLY A 103 11.72 -23.41 19.08
N ASP A 104 11.69 -24.77 19.14
CA ASP A 104 12.76 -25.63 18.60
C ASP A 104 12.36 -26.39 17.32
N GLY A 105 11.14 -26.20 16.84
CA GLY A 105 10.57 -26.90 15.70
C GLY A 105 11.07 -26.40 14.34
N GLU A 106 10.27 -26.67 13.29
CA GLU A 106 10.60 -26.30 11.92
C GLU A 106 10.86 -24.80 11.77
N ARG A 107 11.87 -24.47 10.95
CA ARG A 107 12.23 -23.09 10.64
C ARG A 107 11.39 -22.55 9.52
N THR A 108 10.89 -21.35 9.71
CA THR A 108 10.25 -20.54 8.67
C THR A 108 10.96 -19.20 8.59
N THR A 109 11.33 -18.78 7.39
CA THR A 109 11.92 -17.46 7.14
C THR A 109 10.95 -16.63 6.34
N VAL A 110 10.57 -15.46 6.89
CA VAL A 110 9.61 -14.54 6.25
C VAL A 110 10.22 -13.15 6.18
N VAL A 111 10.20 -12.53 5.02
CA VAL A 111 10.43 -11.09 4.91
C VAL A 111 9.09 -10.40 5.12
N CYS A 112 8.97 -9.65 6.20
CA CYS A 112 7.79 -8.86 6.53
C CYS A 112 8.08 -7.39 6.29
N GLY A 113 7.14 -6.71 5.64
CA GLY A 113 7.21 -5.29 5.42
C GLY A 113 5.89 -4.59 5.71
N ALA A 114 5.99 -3.31 6.01
CA ALA A 114 4.85 -2.43 6.14
C ALA A 114 4.96 -1.29 5.12
N PHE A 115 3.82 -0.88 4.57
CA PHE A 115 3.72 0.25 3.66
C PHE A 115 2.48 1.09 3.96
N THR A 116 2.47 2.30 3.46
CA THR A 116 1.35 3.24 3.57
C THR A 116 0.98 3.80 2.20
N PHE A 117 -0.23 4.29 2.11
CA PHE A 117 -0.64 5.19 1.04
C PHE A 117 -0.81 6.59 1.63
N GLY A 118 -0.16 7.59 1.05
CA GLY A 118 -0.27 8.98 1.48
C GLY A 118 -1.69 9.55 1.32
N ASP A 119 -2.52 8.94 0.45
CA ASP A 119 -3.96 9.14 0.34
C ASP A 119 -4.68 7.80 0.54
N ALA A 120 -4.90 7.43 1.79
CA ALA A 120 -5.55 6.19 2.16
C ALA A 120 -7.04 6.14 1.77
N ASP A 121 -7.68 7.29 1.64
CA ASP A 121 -9.10 7.43 1.27
C ASP A 121 -9.31 7.48 -0.25
N HIS A 122 -8.25 7.31 -1.03
CA HIS A 122 -8.35 7.27 -2.48
C HIS A 122 -9.24 6.10 -2.92
N PRO A 123 -10.27 6.30 -3.78
CA PRO A 123 -11.15 5.22 -4.22
C PRO A 123 -10.44 4.00 -4.80
N ALA A 124 -9.28 4.22 -5.40
CA ALA A 124 -8.45 3.14 -5.88
C ALA A 124 -7.95 2.24 -4.75
N VAL A 125 -7.64 2.81 -3.59
CA VAL A 125 -7.22 2.04 -2.40
C VAL A 125 -8.38 1.20 -1.87
N ALA A 126 -9.57 1.80 -1.77
CA ALA A 126 -10.78 1.09 -1.37
C ALA A 126 -11.15 -0.07 -2.32
N GLY A 127 -10.76 0.04 -3.58
CA GLY A 127 -10.99 -1.01 -4.59
C GLY A 127 -9.93 -2.11 -4.63
N PHE A 128 -8.84 -2.03 -3.86
CA PHE A 128 -7.92 -3.15 -3.73
C PHE A 128 -8.55 -4.27 -2.88
N PRO A 129 -8.25 -5.54 -3.17
CA PRO A 129 -8.71 -6.65 -2.33
C PRO A 129 -8.07 -6.59 -0.95
N ARG A 130 -8.66 -7.27 0.03
CA ARG A 130 -8.07 -7.40 1.36
C ARG A 130 -6.72 -8.13 1.32
N CYS A 131 -6.57 -9.09 0.40
CA CYS A 131 -5.37 -9.90 0.26
C CYS A 131 -5.07 -10.12 -1.23
N VAL A 132 -3.88 -9.73 -1.65
CA VAL A 132 -3.28 -10.11 -2.94
C VAL A 132 -2.29 -11.21 -2.68
N ARG A 133 -2.51 -12.41 -3.23
CA ARG A 133 -1.56 -13.52 -3.19
C ARG A 133 -0.92 -13.69 -4.55
N VAL A 134 0.39 -13.79 -4.57
CA VAL A 134 1.17 -14.27 -5.71
C VAL A 134 1.71 -15.63 -5.31
N PRO A 135 1.10 -16.72 -5.78
CA PRO A 135 1.49 -18.07 -5.38
C PRO A 135 2.86 -18.45 -5.96
N ALA A 136 3.56 -19.30 -5.25
CA ALA A 136 4.71 -20.01 -5.81
C ALA A 136 4.24 -21.03 -6.87
N GLU A 137 5.02 -21.20 -7.92
CA GLU A 137 4.83 -22.23 -8.94
C GLU A 137 5.82 -23.37 -8.68
N ASP A 138 5.33 -24.58 -8.47
CA ASP A 138 6.15 -25.76 -8.12
C ASP A 138 7.13 -25.54 -6.94
N GLY A 139 6.67 -24.83 -5.91
CA GLY A 139 7.49 -24.49 -4.73
C GLY A 139 8.58 -23.46 -4.99
N ARG A 140 8.56 -22.80 -6.15
CA ARG A 140 9.47 -21.72 -6.53
C ARG A 140 8.71 -20.41 -6.71
N PRO A 141 9.24 -19.32 -6.16
CA PRO A 141 8.64 -18.02 -6.41
C PRO A 141 8.75 -17.67 -7.89
N PRO A 142 7.76 -16.97 -8.48
CA PRO A 142 7.93 -16.38 -9.81
C PRO A 142 9.27 -15.63 -9.89
N GLY A 143 9.99 -15.73 -11.02
CA GLY A 143 11.35 -15.24 -11.15
C GLY A 143 11.56 -13.79 -10.69
N TRP A 144 10.56 -12.94 -10.87
CA TRP A 144 10.61 -11.56 -10.38
C TRP A 144 10.45 -11.45 -8.85
N VAL A 145 9.71 -12.35 -8.20
CA VAL A 145 9.62 -12.43 -6.73
C VAL A 145 10.96 -12.91 -6.18
N ALA A 146 11.53 -13.97 -6.77
CA ALA A 146 12.81 -14.53 -6.35
C ALA A 146 13.93 -13.49 -6.37
N GLY A 147 14.03 -12.69 -7.45
CA GLY A 147 15.05 -11.66 -7.57
C GLY A 147 14.95 -10.57 -6.51
N VAL A 148 13.74 -10.05 -6.29
CA VAL A 148 13.54 -8.98 -5.29
C VAL A 148 13.60 -9.53 -3.86
N ALA A 149 13.06 -10.72 -3.59
CA ALA A 149 13.15 -11.35 -2.29
C ALA A 149 14.61 -11.66 -1.93
N GLY A 150 15.42 -12.15 -2.90
CA GLY A 150 16.84 -12.35 -2.72
C GLY A 150 17.59 -11.06 -2.35
N ALA A 151 17.30 -9.97 -3.05
CA ALA A 151 17.87 -8.66 -2.74
C ALA A 151 17.45 -8.14 -1.34
N LEU A 152 16.19 -8.29 -0.97
CA LEU A 152 15.69 -7.93 0.37
C LEU A 152 16.36 -8.77 1.46
N LEU A 153 16.54 -10.08 1.23
CA LEU A 153 17.22 -10.97 2.18
C LEU A 153 18.68 -10.60 2.37
N ALA A 154 19.39 -10.30 1.28
CA ALA A 154 20.79 -9.87 1.33
C ALA A 154 20.92 -8.56 2.11
N GLU A 155 20.09 -7.56 1.77
CA GLU A 155 20.12 -6.27 2.44
C GLU A 155 19.75 -6.36 3.94
N ALA A 156 18.79 -7.25 4.30
CA ALA A 156 18.40 -7.45 5.70
C ALA A 156 19.48 -8.14 6.54
N ARG A 157 20.35 -8.99 5.91
CA ARG A 157 21.44 -9.70 6.58
C ARG A 157 22.71 -8.87 6.65
N ASP A 158 23.07 -8.24 5.54
CA ASP A 158 24.37 -7.60 5.35
C ASP A 158 24.29 -6.08 5.51
N GLY A 159 23.10 -5.54 5.85
CA GLY A 159 22.74 -4.16 5.82
C GLY A 159 23.76 -3.19 6.40
N GLY A 160 23.95 -2.07 5.71
CA GLY A 160 24.85 -0.99 6.06
C GLY A 160 24.18 0.38 6.03
N PRO A 161 24.94 1.46 6.04
CA PRO A 161 24.37 2.80 5.88
C PRO A 161 23.52 2.91 4.61
N GLY A 162 22.24 3.32 4.74
CA GLY A 162 21.30 3.39 3.62
C GLY A 162 20.44 2.14 3.40
N SER A 163 20.64 1.06 4.16
CA SER A 163 19.88 -0.20 4.04
C SER A 163 18.36 0.01 4.13
N GLU A 164 17.88 0.84 5.06
CA GLU A 164 16.46 1.15 5.17
C GLU A 164 15.90 1.75 3.87
N VAL A 165 16.65 2.61 3.20
CA VAL A 165 16.24 3.21 1.93
C VAL A 165 16.21 2.18 0.81
N VAL A 166 17.23 1.32 0.72
CA VAL A 166 17.29 0.23 -0.27
C VAL A 166 16.11 -0.71 -0.08
N MET A 167 15.88 -1.19 1.15
CA MET A 167 14.77 -2.07 1.47
C MET A 167 13.41 -1.44 1.15
N ALA A 168 13.22 -0.16 1.47
CA ALA A 168 11.98 0.55 1.13
C ALA A 168 11.74 0.56 -0.39
N ARG A 169 12.74 0.85 -1.21
CA ARG A 169 12.61 0.89 -2.68
C ARG A 169 12.38 -0.49 -3.31
N LEU A 170 13.07 -1.52 -2.82
CA LEU A 170 12.82 -2.89 -3.26
C LEU A 170 11.38 -3.31 -2.96
N SER A 171 10.86 -2.88 -1.87
CA SER A 171 9.53 -3.22 -1.40
C SER A 171 8.43 -2.46 -2.11
N ASP A 172 8.65 -1.18 -2.45
CA ASP A 172 7.75 -0.45 -3.36
C ASP A 172 7.63 -1.22 -4.68
N ALA A 173 8.73 -1.78 -5.18
CA ALA A 173 8.74 -2.60 -6.39
C ALA A 173 7.94 -3.92 -6.21
N VAL A 174 8.09 -4.61 -5.07
CA VAL A 174 7.33 -5.84 -4.76
C VAL A 174 5.84 -5.56 -4.72
N VAL A 175 5.40 -4.55 -3.95
CA VAL A 175 3.98 -4.19 -3.83
C VAL A 175 3.41 -3.80 -5.19
N THR A 176 4.13 -2.96 -5.94
CA THR A 176 3.71 -2.54 -7.30
C THR A 176 3.53 -3.75 -8.23
N ARG A 177 4.46 -4.69 -8.21
CA ARG A 177 4.38 -5.89 -9.08
C ARG A 177 3.32 -6.86 -8.63
N ALA A 178 3.10 -7.03 -7.33
CA ALA A 178 2.02 -7.87 -6.79
C ALA A 178 0.64 -7.32 -7.19
N LEU A 179 0.44 -6.00 -7.07
CA LEU A 179 -0.78 -5.35 -7.52
C LEU A 179 -0.98 -5.49 -9.04
N ARG A 180 0.09 -5.35 -9.83
CA ARG A 180 0.03 -5.61 -11.28
C ARG A 180 -0.33 -7.07 -11.60
N HIS A 181 0.27 -8.03 -10.90
CA HIS A 181 -0.05 -9.45 -11.06
C HIS A 181 -1.52 -9.71 -10.76
N HIS A 182 -2.02 -9.19 -9.64
CA HIS A 182 -3.43 -9.30 -9.29
C HIS A 182 -4.34 -8.72 -10.39
N LEU A 183 -3.99 -7.54 -10.91
CA LEU A 183 -4.72 -6.93 -12.02
C LEU A 183 -4.78 -7.80 -13.26
N GLN A 184 -3.74 -8.57 -13.55
CA GLN A 184 -3.65 -9.44 -14.72
C GLN A 184 -4.37 -10.79 -14.56
N THR A 185 -4.56 -11.25 -13.31
CA THR A 185 -5.04 -12.60 -13.00
C THR A 185 -6.43 -12.64 -12.35
N ALA A 186 -6.88 -11.56 -11.73
CA ALA A 186 -8.15 -11.53 -11.01
C ALA A 186 -9.32 -11.13 -11.92
N ASP A 187 -10.41 -11.89 -11.84
CA ASP A 187 -11.67 -11.63 -12.54
C ASP A 187 -12.67 -10.81 -11.69
N GLU A 188 -12.24 -10.28 -10.54
CA GLU A 188 -13.12 -9.59 -9.61
C GLU A 188 -13.60 -8.23 -10.14
N PRO A 189 -14.91 -7.88 -9.94
CA PRO A 189 -15.43 -6.59 -10.35
C PRO A 189 -14.84 -5.44 -9.53
N GLY A 190 -14.42 -4.36 -10.18
CA GLY A 190 -13.88 -3.17 -9.55
C GLY A 190 -13.29 -2.19 -10.54
N TRP A 191 -12.85 -1.01 -10.06
CA TRP A 191 -12.21 -0.01 -10.93
C TRP A 191 -10.96 -0.56 -11.64
N LEU A 192 -10.31 -1.56 -11.03
CA LEU A 192 -9.20 -2.30 -11.62
C LEU A 192 -9.64 -3.04 -12.91
N ARG A 193 -10.89 -3.49 -12.99
CA ARG A 193 -11.48 -4.05 -14.22
C ARG A 193 -11.62 -2.98 -15.32
N GLY A 194 -11.76 -1.71 -14.95
CA GLY A 194 -11.72 -0.60 -15.89
C GLY A 194 -10.40 -0.50 -16.64
N LEU A 195 -9.31 -1.06 -16.09
CA LEU A 195 -8.02 -1.17 -16.77
C LEU A 195 -8.01 -2.24 -17.87
N HIS A 196 -8.83 -3.27 -17.74
CA HIS A 196 -9.00 -4.32 -18.76
C HIS A 196 -9.93 -3.89 -19.89
N ASP A 197 -10.76 -2.88 -19.67
CA ASP A 197 -11.57 -2.30 -20.73
C ASP A 197 -10.77 -1.25 -21.51
N PRO A 198 -10.37 -1.51 -22.77
CA PRO A 198 -9.50 -0.61 -23.51
C PRO A 198 -10.13 0.75 -23.78
N HIS A 199 -11.46 0.86 -23.79
CA HIS A 199 -12.17 2.13 -23.95
C HIS A 199 -12.13 2.96 -22.67
N VAL A 200 -12.43 2.34 -21.53
CA VAL A 200 -12.39 2.98 -20.21
C VAL A 200 -10.95 3.35 -19.85
N ALA A 201 -10.00 2.45 -20.10
CA ALA A 201 -8.57 2.68 -19.83
C ALA A 201 -8.03 3.92 -20.59
N ARG A 202 -8.41 4.11 -21.86
CA ARG A 202 -8.02 5.31 -22.62
C ARG A 202 -8.55 6.60 -21.99
N ALA A 203 -9.81 6.61 -21.57
CA ALA A 203 -10.41 7.77 -20.92
C ALA A 203 -9.76 8.08 -19.56
N LEU A 204 -9.52 7.04 -18.74
CA LEU A 204 -8.82 7.17 -17.46
C LEU A 204 -7.39 7.68 -17.66
N ALA A 205 -6.64 7.13 -18.61
CA ALA A 205 -5.30 7.59 -18.95
C ALA A 205 -5.27 9.07 -19.36
N ALA A 206 -6.24 9.52 -20.16
CA ALA A 206 -6.36 10.92 -20.56
C ALA A 206 -6.67 11.85 -19.38
N VAL A 207 -7.58 11.45 -18.48
CA VAL A 207 -7.88 12.20 -17.24
C VAL A 207 -6.65 12.35 -16.36
N HIS A 208 -5.89 11.28 -16.15
CA HIS A 208 -4.69 11.30 -15.30
C HIS A 208 -3.48 11.96 -15.96
N ALA A 209 -3.43 12.02 -17.29
CA ALA A 209 -2.39 12.77 -18.00
C ALA A 209 -2.52 14.28 -17.79
N ASP A 210 -3.75 14.79 -17.78
CA ASP A 210 -4.05 16.20 -17.54
C ASP A 210 -5.41 16.37 -16.84
N LEU A 211 -5.40 16.43 -15.52
CA LEU A 211 -6.59 16.68 -14.70
C LEU A 211 -7.15 18.09 -14.88
N ALA A 212 -6.34 19.05 -15.30
CA ALA A 212 -6.75 20.44 -15.48
C ALA A 212 -7.50 20.67 -16.78
N ALA A 213 -7.34 19.80 -17.77
CA ALA A 213 -8.02 19.94 -19.05
C ALA A 213 -9.55 20.02 -18.87
N PRO A 214 -10.27 20.72 -19.76
CA PRO A 214 -11.71 20.94 -19.66
C PRO A 214 -12.51 19.68 -20.06
N TRP A 215 -12.26 18.59 -19.33
CA TRP A 215 -12.92 17.33 -19.56
C TRP A 215 -14.44 17.42 -19.36
N THR A 216 -15.17 16.94 -20.34
CA THR A 216 -16.61 16.66 -20.28
C THR A 216 -16.84 15.18 -20.53
N VAL A 217 -17.99 14.65 -20.12
CA VAL A 217 -18.32 13.24 -20.41
C VAL A 217 -18.32 12.97 -21.92
N ALA A 218 -18.72 13.96 -22.74
CA ALA A 218 -18.68 13.85 -24.19
C ALA A 218 -17.23 13.82 -24.74
N ALA A 219 -16.33 14.63 -24.17
CA ALA A 219 -14.92 14.62 -24.56
C ALA A 219 -14.25 13.28 -24.20
N LEU A 220 -14.53 12.75 -22.99
CA LEU A 220 -14.02 11.45 -22.55
C LEU A 220 -14.59 10.30 -23.41
N ALA A 221 -15.87 10.36 -23.78
CA ALA A 221 -16.48 9.38 -24.69
C ALA A 221 -15.80 9.36 -26.05
N ARG A 222 -15.43 10.52 -26.62
CA ARG A 222 -14.65 10.61 -27.87
C ARG A 222 -13.27 9.95 -27.72
N VAL A 223 -12.55 10.23 -26.63
CA VAL A 223 -11.26 9.59 -26.34
C VAL A 223 -11.42 8.07 -26.21
N ALA A 224 -12.50 7.63 -25.59
CA ALA A 224 -12.84 6.20 -25.47
C ALA A 224 -13.26 5.56 -26.79
N GLY A 225 -13.61 6.33 -27.83
CA GLY A 225 -14.14 5.82 -29.10
C GLY A 225 -15.56 5.27 -28.95
N LEU A 226 -16.39 5.89 -28.11
CA LEU A 226 -17.76 5.45 -27.79
C LEU A 226 -18.74 6.65 -27.87
N SER A 227 -20.02 6.34 -28.03
CA SER A 227 -21.09 7.32 -27.80
C SER A 227 -21.11 7.74 -26.32
N ARG A 228 -21.62 8.94 -26.04
CA ARG A 228 -21.71 9.47 -24.66
C ARG A 228 -22.48 8.51 -23.71
N ALA A 229 -23.58 7.93 -24.16
CA ALA A 229 -24.39 7.02 -23.36
C ALA A 229 -23.67 5.68 -23.12
N ALA A 230 -23.11 5.07 -24.18
CA ALA A 230 -22.37 3.84 -24.09
C ALA A 230 -21.14 3.99 -23.18
N PHE A 231 -20.40 5.10 -23.31
CA PHE A 231 -19.26 5.40 -22.45
C PHE A 231 -19.67 5.53 -20.98
N ALA A 232 -20.71 6.33 -20.68
CA ALA A 232 -21.16 6.55 -19.31
C ALA A 232 -21.58 5.24 -18.62
N ALA A 233 -22.36 4.41 -19.33
CA ALA A 233 -22.77 3.10 -18.82
C ALA A 233 -21.58 2.17 -18.58
N ARG A 234 -20.69 2.04 -19.58
CA ARG A 234 -19.52 1.16 -19.54
C ARG A 234 -18.51 1.60 -18.46
N PHE A 235 -18.26 2.91 -18.37
CA PHE A 235 -17.40 3.50 -17.35
C PHE A 235 -17.95 3.23 -15.94
N THR A 236 -19.25 3.47 -15.72
CA THR A 236 -19.90 3.25 -14.42
C THR A 236 -19.87 1.77 -14.02
N ALA A 237 -20.11 0.87 -14.96
CA ALA A 237 -20.02 -0.58 -14.71
C ALA A 237 -18.58 -1.02 -14.37
N ALA A 238 -17.57 -0.44 -15.02
CA ALA A 238 -16.18 -0.79 -14.82
C ALA A 238 -15.56 -0.12 -13.57
N VAL A 239 -15.87 1.17 -13.33
CA VAL A 239 -15.22 1.98 -12.28
C VAL A 239 -16.05 2.06 -10.99
N GLY A 240 -17.33 1.67 -11.05
CA GLY A 240 -18.25 1.71 -9.89
C GLY A 240 -18.87 3.09 -9.64
N GLN A 241 -18.54 4.12 -10.43
CA GLN A 241 -19.09 5.46 -10.30
C GLN A 241 -19.14 6.20 -11.65
N PRO A 242 -20.05 7.18 -11.82
CA PRO A 242 -20.16 7.95 -13.05
C PRO A 242 -18.89 8.73 -13.40
N PRO A 243 -18.55 8.92 -14.72
CA PRO A 243 -17.35 9.61 -15.16
C PRO A 243 -17.14 11.01 -14.58
N ALA A 244 -18.23 11.81 -14.48
CA ALA A 244 -18.16 13.16 -13.92
C ALA A 244 -17.83 13.17 -12.42
N GLN A 245 -18.35 12.20 -11.68
CA GLN A 245 -18.06 12.03 -10.24
C GLN A 245 -16.59 11.60 -10.04
N TYR A 246 -16.12 10.65 -10.85
CA TYR A 246 -14.72 10.23 -10.84
C TYR A 246 -13.77 11.40 -11.08
N LEU A 247 -13.99 12.17 -12.16
CA LEU A 247 -13.17 13.34 -12.51
C LEU A 247 -13.17 14.38 -11.37
N SER A 248 -14.35 14.70 -10.82
CA SER A 248 -14.43 15.64 -9.70
C SER A 248 -13.66 15.13 -8.48
N GLY A 249 -13.80 13.87 -8.13
CA GLY A 249 -13.04 13.23 -7.05
C GLY A 249 -11.54 13.28 -7.27
N ALA A 250 -11.05 12.91 -8.45
CA ALA A 250 -9.63 12.96 -8.81
C ALA A 250 -9.06 14.39 -8.69
N ARG A 251 -9.80 15.40 -9.18
CA ARG A 251 -9.43 16.81 -9.04
C ARG A 251 -9.33 17.24 -7.55
N MET A 252 -10.28 16.83 -6.72
CA MET A 252 -10.28 17.18 -5.31
C MET A 252 -9.11 16.53 -4.56
N ARG A 253 -8.83 15.27 -4.80
CA ARG A 253 -7.66 14.58 -4.23
C ARG A 253 -6.35 15.26 -4.62
N ARG A 254 -6.20 15.60 -5.90
CA ARG A 254 -5.04 16.37 -6.38
C ARG A 254 -4.94 17.74 -5.70
N ALA A 255 -6.06 18.41 -5.50
CA ALA A 255 -6.13 19.68 -4.78
C ALA A 255 -5.68 19.54 -3.32
N MET A 256 -6.13 18.50 -2.61
CA MET A 256 -5.69 18.21 -1.24
C MET A 256 -4.16 18.04 -1.15
N THR A 257 -3.58 17.36 -2.12
CA THR A 257 -2.12 17.20 -2.22
C THR A 257 -1.42 18.55 -2.45
N LEU A 258 -1.91 19.34 -3.40
CA LEU A 258 -1.32 20.64 -3.72
C LEU A 258 -1.44 21.65 -2.57
N LEU A 259 -2.53 21.61 -1.82
CA LEU A 259 -2.74 22.48 -0.65
C LEU A 259 -1.80 22.19 0.52
N ARG A 260 -1.13 21.05 0.58
CA ARG A 260 -0.09 20.74 1.58
C ARG A 260 1.20 21.51 1.33
N ALA A 261 1.47 21.90 0.08
CA ALA A 261 2.68 22.62 -0.26
C ALA A 261 2.70 24.00 0.41
N GLU A 262 3.92 24.46 0.79
CA GLU A 262 4.13 25.80 1.31
C GLU A 262 3.78 26.85 0.26
N GLY A 263 3.14 27.95 0.67
CA GLY A 263 2.73 29.01 -0.23
C GLY A 263 1.51 28.69 -1.12
N ALA A 264 0.93 27.49 -1.06
CA ALA A 264 -0.23 27.15 -1.87
C ALA A 264 -1.43 28.05 -1.55
N THR A 265 -2.03 28.64 -2.59
CA THR A 265 -3.27 29.45 -2.50
C THR A 265 -4.44 28.65 -3.07
N ALA A 266 -5.66 28.91 -2.60
CA ALA A 266 -6.85 28.25 -3.12
C ALA A 266 -7.08 28.57 -4.61
N ALA A 267 -6.84 29.82 -5.03
CA ALA A 267 -6.93 30.25 -6.41
C ALA A 267 -5.93 29.52 -7.33
N GLY A 268 -4.65 29.45 -6.90
CA GLY A 268 -3.62 28.75 -7.67
C GLY A 268 -3.86 27.26 -7.78
N VAL A 269 -4.40 26.63 -6.71
CA VAL A 269 -4.78 25.22 -6.73
C VAL A 269 -6.00 24.99 -7.62
N ALA A 270 -7.02 25.85 -7.56
CA ALA A 270 -8.22 25.76 -8.40
C ALA A 270 -7.86 25.68 -9.88
N SER A 271 -7.02 26.59 -10.36
CA SER A 271 -6.55 26.59 -11.76
C SER A 271 -5.80 25.29 -12.10
N ARG A 272 -4.91 24.82 -11.25
CA ARG A 272 -4.11 23.60 -11.48
C ARG A 272 -4.90 22.30 -11.49
N VAL A 273 -6.12 22.32 -10.95
CA VAL A 273 -7.03 21.16 -10.98
C VAL A 273 -8.23 21.37 -11.91
N GLY A 274 -8.20 22.39 -12.77
CA GLY A 274 -9.16 22.58 -13.85
C GLY A 274 -10.48 23.21 -13.43
N TYR A 275 -10.49 24.08 -12.39
CA TYR A 275 -11.62 24.92 -12.03
C TYR A 275 -11.42 26.35 -12.58
N ALA A 276 -12.45 26.86 -13.22
CA ALA A 276 -12.44 28.21 -13.82
C ALA A 276 -12.46 29.35 -12.77
N SER A 277 -12.91 29.08 -11.54
CA SER A 277 -12.92 30.06 -10.47
C SER A 277 -12.64 29.43 -9.10
N GLU A 278 -12.04 30.23 -8.21
CA GLU A 278 -11.82 29.85 -6.82
C GLU A 278 -13.14 29.54 -6.11
N ALA A 279 -14.21 30.28 -6.40
CA ALA A 279 -15.49 30.08 -5.77
C ALA A 279 -16.09 28.70 -6.11
N SER A 280 -16.10 28.32 -7.40
CA SER A 280 -16.60 27.00 -7.83
C SER A 280 -15.75 25.86 -7.26
N PHE A 281 -14.42 26.06 -7.19
CA PHE A 281 -13.51 25.14 -6.55
C PHE A 281 -13.81 24.99 -5.05
N ALA A 282 -13.96 26.10 -4.30
CA ALA A 282 -14.22 26.07 -2.86
C ALA A 282 -15.52 25.32 -2.51
N VAL A 283 -16.59 25.51 -3.29
CA VAL A 283 -17.84 24.77 -3.14
C VAL A 283 -17.63 23.26 -3.36
N ALA A 284 -16.97 22.88 -4.47
CA ALA A 284 -16.70 21.48 -4.79
C ALA A 284 -15.79 20.84 -3.75
N PHE A 285 -14.77 21.56 -3.31
CA PHE A 285 -13.82 21.09 -2.29
C PHE A 285 -14.49 20.88 -0.94
N THR A 286 -15.30 21.84 -0.48
CA THR A 286 -16.02 21.72 0.80
C THR A 286 -16.97 20.53 0.79
N ARG A 287 -17.67 20.30 -0.33
CA ARG A 287 -18.55 19.13 -0.48
C ARG A 287 -17.78 17.81 -0.41
N HIS A 288 -16.55 17.77 -0.95
CA HIS A 288 -15.71 16.56 -0.98
C HIS A 288 -14.96 16.33 0.34
N ALA A 289 -14.37 17.38 0.93
CA ALA A 289 -13.48 17.33 2.09
C ALA A 289 -14.19 17.61 3.42
N GLY A 290 -15.48 17.98 3.41
CA GLY A 290 -16.23 18.36 4.61
C GLY A 290 -15.82 19.69 5.21
N CYS A 291 -14.85 20.41 4.65
CA CYS A 291 -14.41 21.72 5.14
C CYS A 291 -13.78 22.55 4.00
N PRO A 292 -13.78 23.90 4.11
CA PRO A 292 -13.17 24.79 3.13
C PRO A 292 -11.68 24.54 2.93
N PRO A 293 -11.09 24.85 1.73
CA PRO A 293 -9.70 24.61 1.40
C PRO A 293 -8.70 25.19 2.41
N GLY A 294 -8.96 26.41 2.90
CA GLY A 294 -8.12 27.07 3.91
C GLY A 294 -8.14 26.36 5.27
N ALA A 295 -9.30 25.86 5.71
CA ALA A 295 -9.42 25.11 6.96
C ALA A 295 -8.71 23.75 6.85
N TRP A 296 -8.88 23.07 5.71
CA TRP A 296 -8.20 21.80 5.45
C TRP A 296 -6.68 21.98 5.45
N ARG A 297 -6.16 23.01 4.79
CA ARG A 297 -4.72 23.34 4.78
C ARG A 297 -4.15 23.53 6.18
N ARG A 298 -4.85 24.27 7.06
CA ARG A 298 -4.41 24.46 8.46
C ARG A 298 -4.34 23.12 9.21
N ARG A 299 -5.38 22.29 9.10
CA ARG A 299 -5.41 20.97 9.73
C ARG A 299 -4.31 20.05 9.23
N ALA A 300 -4.04 20.05 7.92
CA ALA A 300 -2.99 19.25 7.32
C ALA A 300 -1.59 19.64 7.84
N ARG A 301 -1.32 20.94 7.98
CA ARG A 301 -0.05 21.46 8.55
C ARG A 301 0.13 21.09 10.02
N SER A 302 -0.92 21.21 10.83
CA SER A 302 -0.86 20.82 12.25
C SER A 302 -0.57 19.31 12.42
N ARG A 303 -1.12 18.46 11.56
CA ARG A 303 -0.85 17.01 11.58
C ARG A 303 0.59 16.70 11.16
N THR A 304 1.13 17.38 10.16
CA THR A 304 2.53 17.19 9.73
C THR A 304 3.50 17.66 10.82
N ALA A 305 3.22 18.79 11.50
CA ALA A 305 4.01 19.25 12.62
C ALA A 305 3.98 18.28 13.82
N ALA A 306 2.82 17.69 14.11
CA ALA A 306 2.68 16.68 15.15
C ALA A 306 3.38 15.34 14.81
N ALA A 307 3.37 14.95 13.55
CA ALA A 307 4.07 13.75 13.08
C ALA A 307 5.60 13.92 13.04
N GLY A 308 6.08 15.15 12.80
CA GLY A 308 7.50 15.50 12.87
C GLY A 308 8.05 15.60 14.30
N ALA A 309 7.18 15.58 15.31
CA ALA A 309 7.54 15.63 16.74
C ALA A 309 7.72 14.22 17.37
N VAL A 310 7.81 13.16 16.56
CA VAL A 310 8.27 11.86 17.07
C VAL A 310 9.75 12.04 17.44
N PRO A 311 10.13 11.92 18.73
CA PRO A 311 11.52 12.07 19.13
C PRO A 311 12.35 11.00 18.39
N PRO A 312 13.59 11.33 18.00
CA PRO A 312 14.49 10.33 17.44
C PRO A 312 14.60 9.17 18.44
N PRO A 313 14.70 7.92 17.97
CA PRO A 313 14.92 6.79 18.86
C PRO A 313 16.15 7.10 19.73
N PRO A 314 16.13 6.73 21.03
CA PRO A 314 17.27 6.94 21.89
C PRO A 314 18.53 6.32 21.27
N PRO A 315 19.72 6.93 21.45
CA PRO A 315 20.96 6.40 20.93
C PRO A 315 21.12 4.95 21.41
N VAL A 316 21.35 4.04 20.47
CA VAL A 316 21.54 2.62 20.77
C VAL A 316 22.87 2.48 21.51
N THR A 317 22.82 2.25 22.81
CA THR A 317 23.98 1.79 23.57
C THR A 317 24.27 0.36 23.11
N PRO A 318 25.47 0.03 22.67
CA PRO A 318 25.80 -1.34 22.30
C PRO A 318 25.69 -2.23 23.55
N VAL A 319 24.72 -3.12 23.56
CA VAL A 319 24.62 -4.19 24.57
C VAL A 319 25.74 -5.18 24.29
N SER A 320 26.57 -5.45 25.28
CA SER A 320 27.65 -6.42 25.13
C SER A 320 27.08 -7.82 24.85
N ALA A 321 27.81 -8.59 24.04
CA ALA A 321 27.39 -9.93 23.61
C ALA A 321 27.14 -10.91 24.79
N GLU A 322 27.58 -10.59 26.00
CA GLU A 322 27.37 -11.38 27.22
C GLU A 322 25.98 -11.24 27.83
N GLU A 323 25.32 -10.07 27.69
CA GLU A 323 23.97 -9.88 28.23
C GLU A 323 22.87 -10.50 27.35
N ALA A 324 23.16 -10.73 26.07
CA ALA A 324 22.22 -11.37 25.14
C ALA A 324 22.05 -12.88 25.39
N LEU A 325 22.95 -13.51 26.12
CA LEU A 325 22.94 -14.96 26.42
C LEU A 325 22.30 -15.31 27.77
N ALA A 326 22.00 -14.33 28.62
CA ALA A 326 21.47 -14.58 29.98
C ALA A 326 19.94 -14.68 30.07
N GLY A 327 19.21 -14.40 29.01
CA GLY A 327 17.74 -14.50 28.95
C GLY A 327 17.28 -15.88 28.48
N ARG A 328 17.40 -16.89 29.34
CA ARG A 328 16.72 -18.17 29.13
C ARG A 328 15.23 -18.03 29.46
N TRP A 329 14.43 -18.51 28.54
CA TRP A 329 13.02 -18.91 28.79
C TRP A 329 12.84 -20.37 28.52
#